data_3fbcd64de75aa79f938bb82c67a2c9a4
#
_entry.id   3fbcd64de75aa79f938bb82c67a2c9a4
#
_cell.length_a   1.000
_cell.length_b   1.000
_cell.length_c   1.000
_cell.angle_alpha   90.00
_cell.angle_beta   90.00
_cell.angle_gamma   90.00
#
_symmetry.space_group_name_H-M   'P 1'
#
loop_
_entity.id
_entity.type
_entity.pdbx_description
1 polymer ?
#
loop_
_entity_poly.entity_id
_entity_poly.type
_entity_poly.pdbx_seq_one_letter_code
_entity_poly.pdbx_strand_id
1 'polypeptide(L)'
;MKTPDYYLPIMPYLVVDNATAFIDYIRNVFGAQEKSLHKHDDGSVMHAEFSIGKAVIMFTDSKEEYKAFPGGMFLLTSDVDELYAKGLAHGGTSSQEPGDRDYGRSAGFKDPFGNQWWLCKTE
;
A
#
# COMPACT_ATOMS: atom_id res chain seq x y z
N MET A 1 -12.95 14.10 20.32
CA MET A 1 -11.63 13.92 19.70
C MET A 1 -11.64 14.53 18.30
N LYS A 2 -10.60 15.25 17.97
CA LYS A 2 -10.54 15.93 16.68
C LYS A 2 -10.00 14.97 15.59
N THR A 3 -10.70 14.93 14.45
CA THR A 3 -10.25 14.16 13.29
C THR A 3 -9.03 14.83 12.68
N PRO A 4 -7.98 14.07 12.34
CA PRO A 4 -6.81 14.62 11.65
C PRO A 4 -7.20 15.33 10.35
N ASP A 5 -6.45 16.38 10.01
CA ASP A 5 -6.74 17.18 8.82
C ASP A 5 -6.60 16.40 7.51
N TYR A 6 -5.78 15.35 7.50
CA TYR A 6 -5.57 14.54 6.29
C TYR A 6 -6.67 13.49 6.07
N TYR A 7 -7.62 13.33 7.00
CA TYR A 7 -8.71 12.38 6.79
C TYR A 7 -9.63 12.87 5.69
N LEU A 8 -9.97 11.96 4.80
CA LEU A 8 -10.95 12.16 3.74
C LEU A 8 -12.22 11.39 4.09
N PRO A 9 -13.36 11.70 3.42
CA PRO A 9 -14.59 10.94 3.69
C PRO A 9 -14.45 9.44 3.45
N ILE A 10 -13.64 9.04 2.47
CA ILE A 10 -13.37 7.64 2.17
C ILE A 10 -11.86 7.44 2.15
N MET A 11 -11.38 6.45 2.87
CA MET A 11 -9.97 6.09 2.91
C MET A 11 -9.84 4.57 2.87
N PRO A 12 -8.81 4.05 2.18
CA PRO A 12 -8.57 2.59 2.19
C PRO A 12 -8.29 2.11 3.61
N TYR A 13 -8.82 0.96 3.95
CA TYR A 13 -8.53 0.30 5.22
C TYR A 13 -8.28 -1.17 4.93
N LEU A 14 -7.04 -1.61 5.09
CA LEU A 14 -6.63 -2.96 4.75
C LEU A 14 -6.45 -3.80 6.01
N VAL A 15 -6.73 -5.08 5.89
CA VAL A 15 -6.42 -6.05 6.94
C VAL A 15 -5.37 -6.99 6.34
N VAL A 16 -4.17 -6.97 6.89
CA VAL A 16 -3.05 -7.71 6.31
C VAL A 16 -2.48 -8.70 7.32
N ASP A 17 -1.97 -9.81 6.82
CA ASP A 17 -1.19 -10.72 7.64
C ASP A 17 0.20 -10.13 7.78
N ASN A 18 0.68 -9.95 9.01
CA ASN A 18 1.99 -9.38 9.30
C ASN A 18 2.13 -7.91 8.86
N ALA A 19 1.39 -7.04 9.53
CA ALA A 19 1.40 -5.61 9.21
C ALA A 19 2.78 -4.97 9.39
N THR A 20 3.62 -5.47 10.30
CA THR A 20 4.98 -4.97 10.46
C THR A 20 5.79 -5.16 9.18
N ALA A 21 5.69 -6.33 8.56
CA ALA A 21 6.34 -6.58 7.27
C ALA A 21 5.73 -5.74 6.15
N PHE A 22 4.41 -5.51 6.20
CA PHE A 22 3.75 -4.63 5.23
C PHE A 22 4.27 -3.20 5.32
N ILE A 23 4.50 -2.70 6.54
CA ILE A 23 5.11 -1.38 6.72
C ILE A 23 6.47 -1.31 6.04
N ASP A 24 7.33 -2.30 6.24
CA ASP A 24 8.64 -2.34 5.59
C ASP A 24 8.49 -2.35 4.06
N TYR A 25 7.55 -3.11 3.56
CA TYR A 25 7.30 -3.20 2.12
C TYR A 25 6.92 -1.85 1.53
N ILE A 26 5.94 -1.16 2.11
CA ILE A 26 5.47 0.11 1.55
C ILE A 26 6.50 1.23 1.73
N ARG A 27 7.32 1.17 2.77
CA ARG A 27 8.44 2.10 2.92
C ARG A 27 9.48 1.89 1.84
N ASN A 28 9.87 0.66 1.60
CA ASN A 28 10.93 0.33 0.63
C ASN A 28 10.48 0.55 -0.81
N VAL A 29 9.23 0.25 -1.12
CA VAL A 29 8.73 0.35 -2.51
C VAL A 29 8.25 1.76 -2.83
N PHE A 30 7.45 2.36 -1.95
CA PHE A 30 6.76 3.61 -2.24
C PHE A 30 7.29 4.82 -1.48
N GLY A 31 8.25 4.62 -0.57
CA GLY A 31 8.70 5.71 0.29
C GLY A 31 7.62 6.17 1.27
N ALA A 32 6.76 5.26 1.70
CA ALA A 32 5.66 5.59 2.59
C ALA A 32 6.16 6.17 3.91
N GLN A 33 5.40 7.11 4.48
CA GLN A 33 5.75 7.77 5.73
C GLN A 33 4.67 7.56 6.77
N GLU A 34 5.11 7.32 7.99
CA GLU A 34 4.20 7.09 9.12
C GLU A 34 3.44 8.36 9.48
N LYS A 35 2.12 8.25 9.59
CA LYS A 35 1.24 9.30 10.11
C LYS A 35 0.75 8.94 11.50
N SER A 36 0.46 7.67 11.73
CA SER A 36 -0.02 7.18 13.04
C SER A 36 0.28 5.69 13.13
N LEU A 37 0.69 5.24 14.30
CA LEU A 37 0.98 3.81 14.51
C LEU A 37 0.67 3.45 15.96
N HIS A 38 -0.28 2.54 16.13
CA HIS A 38 -0.65 2.02 17.45
C HIS A 38 -0.48 0.51 17.45
N LYS A 39 0.19 0.01 18.46
CA LYS A 39 0.49 -1.43 18.58
C LYS A 39 -0.19 -2.01 19.82
N HIS A 40 -0.47 -3.30 19.74
CA HIS A 40 -0.84 -4.10 20.91
C HIS A 40 0.42 -4.40 21.76
N ASP A 41 0.22 -4.87 22.96
CA ASP A 41 1.34 -5.22 23.84
C ASP A 41 2.26 -6.28 23.26
N ASP A 42 1.72 -7.16 22.42
CA ASP A 42 2.51 -8.22 21.77
C ASP A 42 3.31 -7.72 20.56
N GLY A 43 3.23 -6.43 20.23
CA GLY A 43 3.94 -5.83 19.10
C GLY A 43 3.19 -5.86 17.77
N SER A 44 2.06 -6.55 17.71
CA SER A 44 1.25 -6.53 16.49
C SER A 44 0.60 -5.16 16.30
N VAL A 45 0.26 -4.84 15.07
CA VAL A 45 -0.28 -3.52 14.73
C VAL A 45 -1.79 -3.49 14.95
N MET A 46 -2.21 -2.62 15.86
CA MET A 46 -3.63 -2.39 16.12
C MET A 46 -4.22 -1.47 15.04
N HIS A 47 -3.49 -0.44 14.67
CA HIS A 47 -3.94 0.54 13.68
C HIS A 47 -2.73 1.31 13.15
N ALA A 48 -2.63 1.42 11.85
CA ALA A 48 -1.56 2.17 11.21
C ALA A 48 -2.13 3.07 10.12
N GLU A 49 -1.51 4.23 9.97
CA GLU A 49 -1.81 5.17 8.89
C GLU A 49 -0.49 5.61 8.29
N PHE A 50 -0.32 5.36 7.00
CA PHE A 50 0.88 5.73 6.26
C PHE A 50 0.53 6.50 5.02
N SER A 51 1.32 7.52 4.71
CA SER A 51 1.11 8.30 3.49
C SER A 51 1.97 7.75 2.36
N ILE A 52 1.38 7.75 1.16
CA ILE A 52 2.08 7.50 -0.10
C ILE A 52 1.74 8.71 -0.96
N GLY A 53 2.72 9.59 -1.17
CA GLY A 53 2.43 10.89 -1.76
C GLY A 53 1.45 11.66 -0.89
N LYS A 54 0.35 12.13 -1.47
CA LYS A 54 -0.69 12.87 -0.73
C LYS A 54 -1.78 11.96 -0.17
N ALA A 55 -1.78 10.69 -0.55
CA ALA A 55 -2.78 9.75 -0.09
C ALA A 55 -2.35 9.09 1.22
N VAL A 56 -3.33 8.71 2.03
CA VAL A 56 -3.08 7.98 3.28
C VAL A 56 -3.87 6.68 3.23
N ILE A 57 -3.19 5.58 3.51
CA ILE A 57 -3.84 4.28 3.67
C ILE A 57 -3.82 3.89 5.13
N MET A 58 -4.84 3.16 5.55
CA MET A 58 -4.95 2.63 6.90
C MET A 58 -4.90 1.13 6.86
N PHE A 59 -4.37 0.52 7.91
CA PHE A 59 -4.36 -0.95 7.97
C PHE A 59 -4.17 -1.45 9.40
N THR A 60 -4.46 -2.73 9.58
CA THR A 60 -4.33 -3.42 10.85
C THR A 60 -3.84 -4.84 10.57
N ASP A 61 -3.25 -5.47 11.59
CA ASP A 61 -2.95 -6.89 11.53
C ASP A 61 -4.24 -7.71 11.51
N SER A 62 -4.25 -8.79 10.74
CA SER A 62 -5.34 -9.77 10.80
C SER A 62 -5.37 -10.45 12.16
N LYS A 63 -6.53 -10.95 12.52
CA LYS A 63 -6.75 -11.75 13.72
C LYS A 63 -7.97 -12.64 13.50
N GLU A 64 -8.31 -13.45 14.50
CA GLU A 64 -9.42 -14.39 14.35
C GLU A 64 -10.73 -13.71 13.92
N GLU A 65 -11.04 -12.56 14.54
CA GLU A 65 -12.27 -11.82 14.25
C GLU A 65 -12.22 -11.12 12.89
N TYR A 66 -11.01 -10.79 12.41
CA TYR A 66 -10.81 -10.06 11.15
C TYR A 66 -9.72 -10.75 10.34
N LYS A 67 -10.11 -11.58 9.41
CA LYS A 67 -9.16 -12.25 8.51
C LYS A 67 -8.58 -11.24 7.52
N ALA A 68 -7.43 -11.56 6.94
CA ALA A 68 -6.82 -10.73 5.92
C ALA A 68 -7.80 -10.41 4.81
N PHE A 69 -7.85 -9.14 4.45
CA PHE A 69 -8.78 -8.64 3.45
C PHE A 69 -7.98 -7.74 2.50
N PRO A 70 -7.38 -8.32 1.45
CA PRO A 70 -6.57 -7.55 0.51
C PRO A 70 -7.41 -6.60 -0.32
N GLY A 71 -6.79 -5.52 -0.76
CA GLY A 71 -7.43 -4.51 -1.56
C GLY A 71 -6.71 -4.26 -2.87
N GLY A 72 -7.33 -3.47 -3.73
CA GLY A 72 -6.73 -2.98 -4.95
C GLY A 72 -6.50 -1.49 -4.84
N MET A 73 -5.32 -1.03 -5.23
CA MET A 73 -4.97 0.38 -5.24
C MET A 73 -4.53 0.80 -6.64
N PHE A 74 -4.89 2.02 -6.99
CA PHE A 74 -4.41 2.67 -8.20
C PHE A 74 -3.50 3.82 -7.80
N LEU A 75 -2.29 3.85 -8.34
CA LEU A 75 -1.28 4.83 -7.98
C LEU A 75 -0.77 5.57 -9.21
N LEU A 76 -0.82 6.90 -9.17
CA LEU A 76 -0.17 7.73 -10.15
C LEU A 76 1.28 7.96 -9.72
N THR A 77 2.21 7.80 -10.64
CA THR A 77 3.63 7.96 -10.35
C THR A 77 4.36 8.53 -11.57
N SER A 78 5.44 9.25 -11.32
CA SER A 78 6.28 9.75 -12.41
C SER A 78 7.15 8.65 -13.02
N ASP A 79 7.36 7.54 -12.33
CA ASP A 79 8.22 6.45 -12.81
C ASP A 79 7.60 5.09 -12.51
N VAL A 80 6.79 4.63 -13.46
CA VAL A 80 6.10 3.34 -13.37
C VAL A 80 7.11 2.19 -13.31
N ASP A 81 8.14 2.24 -14.15
CA ASP A 81 9.09 1.14 -14.26
C ASP A 81 9.91 0.97 -12.98
N GLU A 82 10.32 2.06 -12.35
CA GLU A 82 11.08 2.01 -11.10
C GLU A 82 10.24 1.41 -9.97
N LEU A 83 9.01 1.88 -9.80
CA LEU A 83 8.13 1.35 -8.74
C LEU A 83 7.81 -0.11 -8.97
N TYR A 84 7.55 -0.50 -10.22
CA TYR A 84 7.31 -1.89 -10.56
C TYR A 84 8.50 -2.76 -10.18
N ALA A 85 9.71 -2.33 -10.55
CA ALA A 85 10.93 -3.08 -10.23
C ALA A 85 11.12 -3.21 -8.73
N LYS A 86 10.90 -2.14 -7.96
CA LYS A 86 11.00 -2.18 -6.50
C LYS A 86 9.94 -3.11 -5.91
N GLY A 87 8.72 -3.06 -6.43
CA GLY A 87 7.64 -3.93 -5.96
C GLY A 87 8.00 -5.40 -6.07
N LEU A 88 8.60 -5.79 -7.20
CA LEU A 88 9.02 -7.19 -7.40
C LEU A 88 10.28 -7.51 -6.59
N ALA A 89 11.24 -6.58 -6.50
CA ALA A 89 12.48 -6.80 -5.77
C ALA A 89 12.23 -7.10 -4.29
N HIS A 90 11.16 -6.54 -3.72
CA HIS A 90 10.81 -6.74 -2.32
C HIS A 90 9.75 -7.83 -2.10
N GLY A 91 9.54 -8.69 -3.11
CA GLY A 91 8.73 -9.89 -2.95
C GLY A 91 7.39 -9.90 -3.67
N GLY A 92 7.06 -8.86 -4.43
CA GLY A 92 5.83 -8.83 -5.20
C GLY A 92 5.88 -9.73 -6.43
N THR A 93 4.72 -9.94 -7.01
CA THR A 93 4.53 -10.78 -8.20
C THR A 93 3.90 -9.95 -9.31
N SER A 94 4.41 -10.06 -10.55
CA SER A 94 3.87 -9.29 -11.66
C SER A 94 2.43 -9.68 -11.98
N SER A 95 1.58 -8.65 -12.17
CA SER A 95 0.23 -8.82 -12.72
C SER A 95 0.20 -8.32 -14.16
N GLN A 96 1.00 -7.28 -14.44
CA GLN A 96 1.07 -6.68 -15.76
C GLN A 96 2.43 -6.00 -15.90
N GLU A 97 3.21 -6.45 -16.87
CA GLU A 97 4.52 -5.84 -17.12
C GLU A 97 4.37 -4.38 -17.58
N PRO A 98 5.39 -3.52 -17.31
CA PRO A 98 5.35 -2.16 -17.80
C PRO A 98 5.18 -2.09 -19.31
N GLY A 99 4.32 -1.22 -19.76
CA GLY A 99 4.08 -1.04 -21.19
C GLY A 99 3.30 0.23 -21.46
N ASP A 100 3.40 0.70 -22.70
CA ASP A 100 2.65 1.86 -23.15
C ASP A 100 1.29 1.40 -23.65
N ARG A 101 0.24 2.02 -23.15
CA ARG A 101 -1.15 1.66 -23.45
C ARG A 101 -1.92 2.93 -23.81
N ASP A 102 -3.16 2.78 -24.26
CA ASP A 102 -3.98 3.91 -24.69
C ASP A 102 -4.13 4.96 -23.58
N TYR A 103 -4.16 4.51 -22.34
CA TYR A 103 -4.31 5.38 -21.17
C TYR A 103 -2.96 5.76 -20.53
N GLY A 104 -1.85 5.44 -21.18
CA GLY A 104 -0.51 5.81 -20.73
C GLY A 104 0.34 4.61 -20.33
N ARG A 105 1.55 4.93 -19.89
CA ARG A 105 2.46 3.87 -19.41
C ARG A 105 1.96 3.34 -18.08
N SER A 106 1.84 2.04 -17.99
CA SER A 106 1.24 1.40 -16.82
C SER A 106 1.86 0.05 -16.55
N ALA A 107 1.67 -0.43 -15.32
CA ALA A 107 2.12 -1.73 -14.87
C ALA A 107 1.25 -2.14 -13.69
N GLY A 108 1.40 -3.38 -13.26
CA GLY A 108 0.70 -3.86 -12.08
C GLY A 108 1.46 -4.98 -11.40
N PHE A 109 1.37 -5.02 -10.09
CA PHE A 109 1.93 -6.12 -9.33
C PHE A 109 1.10 -6.36 -8.08
N LYS A 110 1.18 -7.59 -7.59
CA LYS A 110 0.55 -7.95 -6.32
C LYS A 110 1.65 -7.99 -5.26
N ASP A 111 1.41 -7.34 -4.13
CA ASP A 111 2.39 -7.37 -3.05
C ASP A 111 2.36 -8.73 -2.32
N PRO A 112 3.35 -9.01 -1.44
CA PRO A 112 3.37 -10.29 -0.71
C PRO A 112 2.18 -10.50 0.24
N PHE A 113 1.37 -9.47 0.44
CA PHE A 113 0.23 -9.50 1.37
C PHE A 113 -1.10 -9.63 0.63
N GLY A 114 -1.06 -9.82 -0.69
CA GLY A 114 -2.24 -10.03 -1.52
C GLY A 114 -2.88 -8.78 -2.09
N ASN A 115 -2.33 -7.61 -1.81
CA ASN A 115 -2.90 -6.38 -2.35
C ASN A 115 -2.43 -6.16 -3.79
N GLN A 116 -3.36 -5.72 -4.64
CA GLN A 116 -3.06 -5.44 -6.04
C GLN A 116 -2.75 -3.95 -6.20
N TRP A 117 -1.60 -3.65 -6.79
CA TRP A 117 -1.18 -2.28 -7.09
C TRP A 117 -1.17 -2.06 -8.58
N TRP A 118 -1.96 -1.09 -9.04
CA TRP A 118 -1.98 -0.65 -10.43
C TRP A 118 -1.23 0.66 -10.52
N LEU A 119 -0.24 0.74 -11.40
CA LEU A 119 0.60 1.93 -11.57
C LEU A 119 0.29 2.57 -12.91
N CYS A 120 0.19 3.90 -12.93
CA CYS A 120 0.01 4.65 -14.16
C CYS A 120 0.85 5.91 -14.08
N LYS A 121 1.43 6.28 -15.23
CA LYS A 121 2.30 7.45 -15.28
C LYS A 121 1.49 8.73 -15.22
N THR A 122 1.95 9.67 -14.40
CA THR A 122 1.42 11.04 -14.40
C THR A 122 1.78 11.72 -15.70
N GLU A 123 0.90 12.56 -16.18
CA GLU A 123 1.14 13.37 -17.38
C GLU A 123 1.98 14.61 -17.07
#